data_7d4bbb9ac8b79028151fd79121826b12
#
_entry.id   7d4bbb9ac8b79028151fd79121826b12
#
_cell.length_a   1.000
_cell.length_b   1.000
_cell.length_c   1.000
_cell.angle_alpha   90.00
_cell.angle_beta   90.00
_cell.angle_gamma   90.00
#
_symmetry.space_group_name_H-M   'P 1'
#
loop_
_entity.id
_entity.type
_entity.pdbx_description
1 polymer ?
#
loop_
_entity_poly.entity_id
_entity_poly.type
_entity_poly.pdbx_seq_one_letter_code
_entity_poly.pdbx_strand_id
1 'polypeptide(L)'
;MTLTLPEHVLHRLKTAQRVVVLTGGGMAAESGVPSFRDSHTGEWAQYDVSELATPQAYLRNPRLVWEWYDHRRRSADGAEPSPAHYALVDLEQHYPSFTLITQTIDSLHWRAGSRDLVEINGCLRRSRCYEAGHTAVSWDEDGEIPPHCSHCGSPLRPDVVMFGEGLPHAELRKAQRAVEQCDLFVIVGAVGAIEPVASFPFVARRVGAFALTIAPEDSVYSLMADYVIPATPGAVLPDLVRLVAGEVGDLRADAL
;
A
#
# COMPACT_ATOMS: atom_id res chain seq x y z
N MET A 1 -22.99 -10.66 2.58
CA MET A 1 -22.98 -11.21 3.97
C MET A 1 -22.81 -10.00 4.89
N THR A 2 -23.71 -9.75 5.83
CA THR A 2 -23.57 -8.55 6.69
C THR A 2 -22.50 -8.80 7.75
N LEU A 3 -21.51 -7.96 7.84
CA LEU A 3 -20.44 -8.04 8.85
C LEU A 3 -21.03 -7.84 10.25
N THR A 4 -20.78 -8.80 11.14
CA THR A 4 -21.18 -8.70 12.55
C THR A 4 -19.91 -8.76 13.40
N LEU A 5 -19.71 -7.75 14.25
CA LEU A 5 -18.55 -7.64 15.13
C LEU A 5 -18.97 -7.73 16.60
N PRO A 6 -18.12 -8.26 17.49
CA PRO A 6 -18.33 -8.16 18.93
C PRO A 6 -18.46 -6.70 19.38
N GLU A 7 -19.29 -6.43 20.38
CA GLU A 7 -19.59 -5.08 20.86
C GLU A 7 -18.31 -4.30 21.23
N HIS A 8 -17.36 -4.94 21.90
CA HIS A 8 -16.11 -4.29 22.29
C HIS A 8 -15.24 -3.88 21.09
N VAL A 9 -15.27 -4.67 19.99
CA VAL A 9 -14.55 -4.32 18.74
C VAL A 9 -15.22 -3.14 18.06
N LEU A 10 -16.56 -3.20 17.92
CA LEU A 10 -17.33 -2.12 17.34
C LEU A 10 -17.18 -0.81 18.13
N HIS A 11 -17.15 -0.91 19.47
CA HIS A 11 -16.89 0.26 20.33
C HIS A 11 -15.53 0.88 20.03
N ARG A 12 -14.44 0.07 19.93
CA ARG A 12 -13.09 0.56 19.57
C ARG A 12 -13.06 1.25 18.22
N LEU A 13 -13.71 0.68 17.22
CA LEU A 13 -13.83 1.27 15.89
C LEU A 13 -14.57 2.61 15.92
N LYS A 14 -15.71 2.70 16.62
CA LYS A 14 -16.54 3.93 16.67
C LYS A 14 -15.93 5.07 17.49
N THR A 15 -15.10 4.76 18.48
CA THR A 15 -14.54 5.76 19.40
C THR A 15 -13.13 6.19 19.04
N ALA A 16 -12.51 5.57 18.07
CA ALA A 16 -11.16 5.90 17.61
C ALA A 16 -11.08 7.35 17.11
N GLN A 17 -9.99 8.03 17.46
CA GLN A 17 -9.72 9.41 17.05
C GLN A 17 -8.52 9.51 16.10
N ARG A 18 -7.55 8.61 16.25
CA ARG A 18 -6.31 8.58 15.45
C ARG A 18 -6.12 7.17 14.90
N VAL A 19 -6.50 7.02 13.66
CA VAL A 19 -6.50 5.72 12.98
C VAL A 19 -5.30 5.62 12.04
N VAL A 20 -4.59 4.52 12.15
CA VAL A 20 -3.56 4.14 11.18
C VAL A 20 -3.97 2.85 10.49
N VAL A 21 -3.94 2.85 9.17
CA VAL A 21 -4.18 1.66 8.36
C VAL A 21 -2.89 1.27 7.65
N LEU A 22 -2.45 0.02 7.83
CA LEU A 22 -1.34 -0.57 7.10
C LEU A 22 -1.88 -1.52 6.04
N THR A 23 -1.60 -1.23 4.76
CA THR A 23 -2.03 -2.09 3.65
C THR A 23 -0.86 -2.80 2.97
N GLY A 24 -1.15 -3.97 2.42
CA GLY A 24 -0.19 -4.77 1.67
C GLY A 24 -0.73 -5.34 0.36
N GLY A 25 -0.03 -6.31 -0.20
CA GLY A 25 -0.33 -6.87 -1.53
C GLY A 25 -1.72 -7.46 -1.71
N GLY A 26 -2.41 -7.84 -0.62
CA GLY A 26 -3.81 -8.29 -0.68
C GLY A 26 -4.78 -7.24 -1.20
N MET A 27 -4.48 -5.95 -1.02
CA MET A 27 -5.25 -4.86 -1.61
C MET A 27 -5.09 -4.82 -3.14
N ALA A 28 -3.85 -4.92 -3.63
CA ALA A 28 -3.54 -4.92 -5.05
C ALA A 28 -4.13 -6.15 -5.77
N ALA A 29 -4.09 -7.32 -5.11
CA ALA A 29 -4.62 -8.57 -5.65
C ALA A 29 -6.12 -8.51 -5.96
N GLU A 30 -6.91 -7.82 -5.15
CA GLU A 30 -8.35 -7.61 -5.42
C GLU A 30 -8.63 -6.76 -6.66
N SER A 31 -7.68 -5.95 -7.08
CA SER A 31 -7.74 -5.16 -8.32
C SER A 31 -7.10 -5.90 -9.51
N GLY A 32 -6.68 -7.14 -9.34
CA GLY A 32 -6.00 -7.93 -10.38
C GLY A 32 -4.55 -7.52 -10.63
N VAL A 33 -3.96 -6.68 -9.78
CA VAL A 33 -2.54 -6.33 -9.89
C VAL A 33 -1.70 -7.44 -9.24
N PRO A 34 -0.83 -8.10 -10.01
CA PRO A 34 -0.04 -9.20 -9.49
C PRO A 34 0.94 -8.72 -8.40
N SER A 35 1.10 -9.53 -7.36
CA SER A 35 2.12 -9.29 -6.35
C SER A 35 3.52 -9.33 -6.98
N PHE A 36 4.53 -8.91 -6.19
CA PHE A 36 5.91 -9.02 -6.66
C PHE A 36 6.26 -10.44 -7.14
N ARG A 37 5.82 -11.48 -6.42
CA ARG A 37 6.07 -12.88 -6.78
C ARG A 37 5.29 -13.30 -8.02
N ASP A 38 4.04 -12.87 -8.12
CA ASP A 38 3.16 -13.23 -9.24
C ASP A 38 3.57 -12.52 -10.54
N SER A 39 4.25 -11.38 -10.45
CA SER A 39 4.78 -10.66 -11.61
C SER A 39 6.00 -11.33 -12.25
N HIS A 40 6.58 -12.36 -11.59
CA HIS A 40 7.62 -13.23 -12.15
C HIS A 40 7.02 -14.35 -13.01
N THR A 41 6.31 -14.00 -14.09
CA THR A 41 5.68 -14.93 -15.02
C THR A 41 6.07 -14.59 -16.45
N GLY A 42 5.78 -15.47 -17.38
CA GLY A 42 6.09 -15.27 -18.79
C GLY A 42 7.59 -15.06 -19.04
N GLU A 43 7.95 -14.03 -19.77
CA GLU A 43 9.35 -13.68 -20.08
C GLU A 43 10.17 -13.28 -18.84
N TRP A 44 9.53 -12.81 -17.78
CA TRP A 44 10.20 -12.39 -16.55
C TRP A 44 10.55 -13.55 -15.61
N ALA A 45 9.98 -14.74 -15.83
CA ALA A 45 10.22 -15.93 -15.00
C ALA A 45 11.67 -16.44 -15.09
N GLN A 46 12.40 -16.07 -16.13
CA GLN A 46 13.80 -16.47 -16.35
C GLN A 46 14.80 -15.66 -15.54
N TYR A 47 14.39 -14.53 -14.96
CA TYR A 47 15.29 -13.65 -14.19
C TYR A 47 15.13 -13.87 -12.69
N ASP A 48 16.23 -13.78 -11.96
CA ASP A 48 16.21 -13.75 -10.51
C ASP A 48 15.83 -12.34 -9.99
N VAL A 49 15.26 -12.28 -8.79
CA VAL A 49 14.93 -11.01 -8.12
C VAL A 49 16.14 -10.09 -8.01
N SER A 50 17.33 -10.65 -7.79
CA SER A 50 18.59 -9.92 -7.72
C SER A 50 19.01 -9.29 -9.06
N GLU A 51 18.40 -9.71 -10.17
CA GLU A 51 18.66 -9.16 -11.51
C GLU A 51 17.64 -8.08 -11.91
N LEU A 52 16.48 -7.99 -11.25
CA LEU A 52 15.39 -7.08 -11.59
C LEU A 52 15.13 -6.00 -10.54
N ALA A 53 15.31 -6.31 -9.27
CA ALA A 53 14.78 -5.49 -8.19
C ALA A 53 15.81 -5.08 -7.13
N THR A 54 17.06 -4.88 -7.53
CA THR A 54 18.14 -4.37 -6.65
C THR A 54 18.85 -3.17 -7.28
N PRO A 55 19.46 -2.27 -6.49
CA PRO A 55 20.29 -1.19 -7.03
C PRO A 55 21.43 -1.70 -7.90
N GLN A 56 22.01 -2.84 -7.53
CA GLN A 56 23.09 -3.48 -8.28
C GLN A 56 22.61 -4.00 -9.64
N ALA A 57 21.38 -4.51 -9.71
CA ALA A 57 20.76 -4.89 -10.98
C ALA A 57 20.60 -3.67 -11.90
N TYR A 58 20.10 -2.56 -11.36
CA TYR A 58 19.95 -1.33 -12.12
C TYR A 58 21.31 -0.83 -12.66
N LEU A 59 22.36 -0.86 -11.86
CA LEU A 59 23.71 -0.46 -12.29
C LEU A 59 24.27 -1.37 -13.40
N ARG A 60 24.00 -2.68 -13.35
CA ARG A 60 24.47 -3.64 -14.34
C ARG A 60 23.70 -3.56 -15.66
N ASN A 61 22.39 -3.42 -15.57
CA ASN A 61 21.49 -3.39 -16.73
C ASN A 61 20.29 -2.47 -16.47
N PRO A 62 20.48 -1.14 -16.60
CA PRO A 62 19.42 -0.16 -16.33
C PRO A 62 18.20 -0.39 -17.21
N ARG A 63 18.43 -0.78 -18.48
CA ARG A 63 17.36 -1.04 -19.44
C ARG A 63 16.45 -2.19 -19.00
N LEU A 64 17.01 -3.33 -18.65
CA LEU A 64 16.26 -4.50 -18.21
C LEU A 64 15.41 -4.18 -16.98
N VAL A 65 15.99 -3.52 -15.98
CA VAL A 65 15.28 -3.12 -14.76
C VAL A 65 14.17 -2.13 -15.08
N TRP A 66 14.42 -1.17 -15.95
CA TRP A 66 13.40 -0.20 -16.37
C TRP A 66 12.24 -0.91 -17.08
N GLU A 67 12.49 -1.76 -18.07
CA GLU A 67 11.49 -2.51 -18.83
C GLU A 67 10.62 -3.38 -17.93
N TRP A 68 11.20 -4.02 -16.92
CA TRP A 68 10.46 -4.81 -15.95
C TRP A 68 9.53 -3.95 -15.07
N TYR A 69 10.03 -2.84 -14.54
CA TYR A 69 9.19 -1.93 -13.75
C TYR A 69 8.13 -1.21 -14.61
N ASP A 70 8.43 -0.95 -15.87
CA ASP A 70 7.45 -0.39 -16.82
C ASP A 70 6.33 -1.39 -17.13
N HIS A 71 6.66 -2.65 -17.32
CA HIS A 71 5.67 -3.72 -17.42
C HIS A 71 4.74 -3.75 -16.19
N ARG A 72 5.28 -3.64 -14.99
CA ARG A 72 4.47 -3.57 -13.76
C ARG A 72 3.64 -2.30 -13.67
N ARG A 73 4.17 -1.18 -14.11
CA ARG A 73 3.43 0.11 -14.19
C ARG A 73 2.22 -0.03 -15.10
N ARG A 74 2.39 -0.52 -16.30
CA ARG A 74 1.29 -0.74 -17.25
C ARG A 74 0.22 -1.69 -16.71
N SER A 75 0.63 -2.74 -16.02
CA SER A 75 -0.31 -3.64 -15.34
C SER A 75 -1.13 -2.92 -14.26
N ALA A 76 -0.49 -2.08 -13.45
CA ALA A 76 -1.16 -1.30 -12.40
C ALA A 76 -2.06 -0.20 -13.00
N ASP A 77 -1.64 0.47 -14.08
CA ASP A 77 -2.41 1.52 -14.75
C ASP A 77 -3.68 0.97 -15.42
N GLY A 78 -3.63 -0.28 -15.91
CA GLY A 78 -4.78 -0.98 -16.47
C GLY A 78 -5.78 -1.52 -15.43
N ALA A 79 -5.43 -1.49 -14.14
CA ALA A 79 -6.30 -1.98 -13.06
C ALA A 79 -7.15 -0.84 -12.49
N GLU A 80 -8.33 -1.16 -11.95
CA GLU A 80 -9.18 -0.21 -11.23
C GLU A 80 -9.11 -0.43 -9.72
N PRO A 81 -9.19 0.66 -8.90
CA PRO A 81 -9.29 0.51 -7.46
C PRO A 81 -10.47 -0.37 -7.07
N SER A 82 -10.25 -1.33 -6.17
CA SER A 82 -11.30 -2.22 -5.65
C SER A 82 -12.23 -1.49 -4.68
N PRO A 83 -13.41 -2.07 -4.35
CA PRO A 83 -14.29 -1.53 -3.32
C PRO A 83 -13.59 -1.27 -1.98
N ALA A 84 -12.55 -2.06 -1.64
CA ALA A 84 -11.74 -1.84 -0.45
C ALA A 84 -10.97 -0.52 -0.48
N HIS A 85 -10.44 -0.13 -1.64
CA HIS A 85 -9.73 1.15 -1.78
C HIS A 85 -10.66 2.34 -1.54
N TYR A 86 -11.87 2.32 -2.11
CA TYR A 86 -12.87 3.38 -1.90
C TYR A 86 -13.37 3.42 -0.45
N ALA A 87 -13.57 2.25 0.17
CA ALA A 87 -13.95 2.19 1.58
C ALA A 87 -12.89 2.81 2.51
N LEU A 88 -11.59 2.69 2.19
CA LEU A 88 -10.55 3.36 2.95
C LEU A 88 -10.58 4.89 2.79
N VAL A 89 -11.01 5.40 1.63
CA VAL A 89 -11.24 6.84 1.44
C VAL A 89 -12.42 7.33 2.30
N ASP A 90 -13.50 6.55 2.36
CA ASP A 90 -14.65 6.88 3.22
C ASP A 90 -14.26 6.86 4.71
N LEU A 91 -13.42 5.90 5.15
CA LEU A 91 -12.87 5.89 6.52
C LEU A 91 -11.94 7.07 6.79
N GLU A 92 -11.12 7.49 5.82
CA GLU A 92 -10.28 8.68 5.93
C GLU A 92 -11.11 9.94 6.19
N GLN A 93 -12.28 10.06 5.54
CA GLN A 93 -13.19 11.18 5.75
C GLN A 93 -13.96 11.11 7.08
N HIS A 94 -14.15 9.91 7.60
CA HIS A 94 -14.92 9.67 8.83
C HIS A 94 -14.13 9.99 10.09
N TYR A 95 -12.85 9.60 10.15
CA TYR A 95 -12.05 9.75 11.36
C TYR A 95 -11.39 11.12 11.47
N PRO A 96 -11.30 11.71 12.68
CA PRO A 96 -10.66 13.02 12.90
C PRO A 96 -9.19 13.08 12.47
N SER A 97 -8.48 11.95 12.63
CA SER A 97 -7.11 11.78 12.14
C SER A 97 -6.97 10.38 11.54
N PHE A 98 -6.50 10.32 10.32
CA PHE A 98 -6.34 9.07 9.59
C PHE A 98 -5.01 9.10 8.85
N THR A 99 -4.26 8.02 8.88
CA THR A 99 -3.04 7.87 8.06
C THR A 99 -3.02 6.48 7.43
N LEU A 100 -2.96 6.45 6.10
CA LEU A 100 -2.84 5.23 5.32
C LEU A 100 -1.38 4.97 4.96
N ILE A 101 -0.80 3.91 5.50
CA ILE A 101 0.56 3.45 5.18
C ILE A 101 0.41 2.26 4.21
N THR A 102 0.93 2.39 3.00
CA THR A 102 0.87 1.29 2.05
C THR A 102 2.24 0.73 1.71
N GLN A 103 2.33 -0.61 1.69
CA GLN A 103 3.47 -1.36 1.18
C GLN A 103 3.36 -1.62 -0.33
N THR A 104 2.20 -1.36 -0.94
CA THR A 104 2.00 -1.49 -2.38
C THR A 104 2.64 -0.32 -3.12
N ILE A 105 2.99 -0.55 -4.39
CA ILE A 105 3.61 0.48 -5.25
C ILE A 105 2.74 0.83 -6.48
N ASP A 106 1.53 0.30 -6.55
CA ASP A 106 0.61 0.36 -7.71
C ASP A 106 -0.12 1.69 -7.88
N SER A 107 -0.15 2.53 -6.85
CA SER A 107 -0.84 3.82 -6.81
C SER A 107 -2.39 3.75 -6.76
N LEU A 108 -2.97 2.57 -6.53
CA LEU A 108 -4.44 2.41 -6.52
C LEU A 108 -5.09 3.19 -5.37
N HIS A 109 -4.47 3.27 -4.20
CA HIS A 109 -4.95 4.11 -3.10
C HIS A 109 -5.02 5.58 -3.49
N TRP A 110 -3.99 6.11 -4.15
CA TRP A 110 -3.99 7.49 -4.64
C TRP A 110 -5.06 7.71 -5.70
N ARG A 111 -5.24 6.77 -6.63
CA ARG A 111 -6.27 6.81 -7.69
C ARG A 111 -7.67 6.72 -7.11
N ALA A 112 -7.90 5.95 -6.06
CA ALA A 112 -9.17 5.87 -5.35
C ALA A 112 -9.53 7.18 -4.65
N GLY A 113 -8.56 8.01 -4.31
CA GLY A 113 -8.78 9.30 -3.67
C GLY A 113 -8.17 9.49 -2.29
N SER A 114 -7.42 8.52 -1.74
CA SER A 114 -6.69 8.67 -0.47
C SER A 114 -5.70 9.85 -0.52
N ARG A 115 -5.63 10.64 0.54
CA ARG A 115 -4.81 11.86 0.64
C ARG A 115 -3.77 11.80 1.76
N ASP A 116 -4.13 11.37 2.95
CA ASP A 116 -3.14 11.14 4.01
C ASP A 116 -2.48 9.77 3.83
N LEU A 117 -1.73 9.66 2.73
CA LEU A 117 -1.12 8.45 2.21
C LEU A 117 0.40 8.49 2.41
N VAL A 118 0.95 7.40 2.94
CA VAL A 118 2.38 7.12 3.04
C VAL A 118 2.73 5.94 2.14
N GLU A 119 3.29 6.21 0.97
CA GLU A 119 3.79 5.20 0.02
C GLU A 119 5.19 4.74 0.47
N ILE A 120 5.24 3.89 1.51
CA ILE A 120 6.49 3.59 2.24
C ILE A 120 7.55 2.89 1.38
N ASN A 121 7.12 2.18 0.35
CA ASN A 121 7.98 1.54 -0.64
C ASN A 121 8.11 2.35 -1.95
N GLY A 122 7.67 3.62 -1.96
CA GLY A 122 7.59 4.42 -3.18
C GLY A 122 6.40 4.05 -4.06
N CYS A 123 6.39 4.48 -5.32
CA CYS A 123 5.30 4.14 -6.24
C CYS A 123 5.74 4.11 -7.71
N LEU A 124 5.00 3.36 -8.53
CA LEU A 124 5.29 3.17 -9.95
C LEU A 124 4.95 4.39 -10.83
N ARG A 125 4.03 5.28 -10.40
CA ARG A 125 3.66 6.48 -11.18
C ARG A 125 4.75 7.56 -11.22
N ARG A 126 5.77 7.43 -10.36
CA ARG A 126 6.94 8.33 -10.34
C ARG A 126 8.20 7.61 -10.73
N SER A 127 9.13 8.39 -11.25
CA SER A 127 10.52 8.00 -11.40
C SER A 127 11.42 9.03 -10.71
N ARG A 128 12.65 8.67 -10.43
CA ARG A 128 13.65 9.60 -9.89
C ARG A 128 14.94 9.48 -10.64
N CYS A 129 15.66 10.58 -10.77
CA CYS A 129 16.97 10.52 -11.39
C CYS A 129 17.94 9.74 -10.48
N TYR A 130 18.77 8.93 -11.11
CA TYR A 130 19.66 8.02 -10.40
C TYR A 130 20.69 8.76 -9.53
N GLU A 131 21.29 9.84 -10.05
CA GLU A 131 22.37 10.55 -9.35
C GLU A 131 21.89 11.58 -8.33
N ALA A 132 20.99 12.48 -8.72
CA ALA A 132 20.57 13.60 -7.87
C ALA A 132 19.21 13.41 -7.19
N GLY A 133 18.50 12.31 -7.47
CA GLY A 133 17.22 12.01 -6.86
C GLY A 133 16.08 12.95 -7.27
N HIS A 134 16.21 13.75 -8.34
CA HIS A 134 15.12 14.60 -8.84
C HIS A 134 13.91 13.73 -9.19
N THR A 135 12.74 14.06 -8.67
CA THR A 135 11.50 13.35 -8.97
C THR A 135 11.01 13.71 -10.37
N ALA A 136 10.62 12.71 -11.14
CA ALA A 136 9.96 12.84 -12.44
C ALA A 136 8.60 12.16 -12.40
N VAL A 137 7.55 12.88 -12.80
CA VAL A 137 6.17 12.37 -12.91
C VAL A 137 5.75 12.15 -14.38
N SER A 138 6.61 12.59 -15.30
CA SER A 138 6.48 12.36 -16.74
C SER A 138 7.88 12.26 -17.37
N TRP A 139 7.99 11.51 -18.43
CA TRP A 139 9.22 11.33 -19.22
C TRP A 139 8.84 10.98 -20.66
N ASP A 140 9.81 11.01 -21.55
CA ASP A 140 9.62 10.58 -22.94
C ASP A 140 9.57 9.04 -22.98
N GLU A 141 8.40 8.50 -23.29
CA GLU A 141 8.18 7.04 -23.35
C GLU A 141 8.69 6.42 -24.66
N ASP A 142 8.81 7.22 -25.72
CA ASP A 142 9.26 6.78 -27.04
C ASP A 142 10.77 6.98 -27.25
N GLY A 143 11.42 7.53 -26.25
CA GLY A 143 12.84 7.87 -26.28
C GLY A 143 13.77 6.74 -25.85
N GLU A 144 14.93 7.16 -25.35
CA GLU A 144 15.96 6.24 -24.84
C GLU A 144 15.49 5.54 -23.55
N ILE A 145 15.84 4.25 -23.38
CA ILE A 145 15.48 3.44 -22.21
C ILE A 145 16.74 3.10 -21.40
N PRO A 146 16.79 3.46 -20.10
CA PRO A 146 15.82 4.29 -19.37
C PRO A 146 15.83 5.75 -19.84
N PRO A 147 14.69 6.47 -19.71
CA PRO A 147 14.64 7.90 -20.02
C PRO A 147 15.60 8.72 -19.16
N HIS A 148 15.89 9.94 -19.60
CA HIS A 148 16.82 10.83 -18.92
C HIS A 148 16.10 11.94 -18.12
N CYS A 149 16.70 12.33 -17.02
CA CYS A 149 16.22 13.43 -16.18
C CYS A 149 16.31 14.77 -16.94
N SER A 150 15.20 15.49 -17.06
CA SER A 150 15.15 16.80 -17.72
C SER A 150 15.98 17.88 -17.02
N HIS A 151 16.36 17.68 -15.75
CA HIS A 151 17.16 18.65 -14.97
C HIS A 151 18.67 18.46 -15.12
N CYS A 152 19.14 17.22 -15.19
CA CYS A 152 20.59 16.94 -15.15
C CYS A 152 21.08 15.91 -16.17
N GLY A 153 20.18 15.35 -16.99
CA GLY A 153 20.56 14.36 -18.00
C GLY A 153 20.92 12.97 -17.47
N SER A 154 20.87 12.75 -16.15
CA SER A 154 21.11 11.42 -15.56
C SER A 154 19.95 10.46 -15.88
N PRO A 155 20.23 9.15 -16.06
CA PRO A 155 19.16 8.18 -16.28
C PRO A 155 18.13 8.19 -15.17
N LEU A 156 16.87 7.99 -15.53
CA LEU A 156 15.76 7.82 -14.58
C LEU A 156 15.68 6.36 -14.13
N ARG A 157 15.35 6.17 -12.85
CA ARG A 157 14.97 4.88 -12.29
C ARG A 157 13.55 4.96 -11.72
N PRO A 158 12.83 3.82 -11.57
CA PRO A 158 11.57 3.80 -10.84
C PRO A 158 11.74 4.35 -9.42
N ASP A 159 10.77 5.16 -8.96
CA ASP A 159 10.77 5.71 -7.60
C ASP A 159 10.16 4.69 -6.62
N VAL A 160 10.79 3.55 -6.55
CA VAL A 160 10.45 2.45 -5.65
C VAL A 160 11.65 2.05 -4.82
N VAL A 161 11.41 1.54 -3.61
CA VAL A 161 12.44 0.95 -2.76
C VAL A 161 12.76 -0.44 -3.31
N MET A 162 14.00 -0.61 -3.77
CA MET A 162 14.51 -1.89 -4.24
C MET A 162 15.05 -2.72 -3.06
N PHE A 163 15.17 -4.04 -3.25
CA PHE A 163 15.75 -4.91 -2.23
C PHE A 163 17.19 -4.48 -1.90
N GLY A 164 17.47 -4.34 -0.60
CA GLY A 164 18.75 -3.84 -0.10
C GLY A 164 18.83 -2.33 0.06
N GLU A 165 17.80 -1.57 -0.34
CA GLU A 165 17.70 -0.14 -0.05
C GLU A 165 17.00 0.12 1.28
N GLY A 166 17.39 1.22 1.94
CA GLY A 166 16.64 1.76 3.07
C GLY A 166 15.34 2.43 2.64
N LEU A 167 14.35 2.41 3.50
CA LEU A 167 13.09 3.15 3.27
C LEU A 167 13.36 4.67 3.23
N PRO A 168 12.58 5.44 2.45
CA PRO A 168 12.68 6.89 2.42
C PRO A 168 12.49 7.49 3.83
N HIS A 169 13.48 8.24 4.30
CA HIS A 169 13.51 8.74 5.67
C HIS A 169 12.30 9.63 6.03
N ALA A 170 11.79 10.40 5.09
CA ALA A 170 10.63 11.27 5.33
C ALA A 170 9.37 10.43 5.54
N GLU A 171 9.12 9.46 4.66
CA GLU A 171 7.97 8.56 4.72
C GLU A 171 8.02 7.65 5.95
N LEU A 172 9.20 7.11 6.25
CA LEU A 172 9.39 6.30 7.45
C LEU A 172 9.09 7.10 8.73
N ARG A 173 9.60 8.33 8.85
CA ARG A 173 9.31 9.19 10.01
C ARG A 173 7.84 9.57 10.09
N LYS A 174 7.16 9.84 8.95
CA LYS A 174 5.72 10.11 8.93
C LYS A 174 4.95 8.90 9.45
N ALA A 175 5.25 7.71 8.93
CA ALA A 175 4.64 6.45 9.36
C ALA A 175 4.86 6.19 10.86
N GLN A 176 6.11 6.28 11.33
CA GLN A 176 6.44 6.04 12.74
C GLN A 176 5.68 6.98 13.69
N ARG A 177 5.63 8.29 13.38
CA ARG A 177 4.88 9.27 14.20
C ARG A 177 3.39 8.95 14.26
N ALA A 178 2.79 8.56 13.13
CA ALA A 178 1.39 8.17 13.09
C ALA A 178 1.13 6.94 13.97
N VAL A 179 1.97 5.91 13.85
CA VAL A 179 1.87 4.68 14.64
C VAL A 179 2.07 4.93 16.14
N GLU A 180 3.02 5.78 16.52
CA GLU A 180 3.28 6.14 17.93
C GLU A 180 2.14 6.93 18.59
N GLN A 181 1.21 7.48 17.81
CA GLN A 181 0.14 8.32 18.30
C GLN A 181 -1.25 7.74 18.09
N CYS A 182 -1.38 6.61 17.38
CA CYS A 182 -2.68 6.02 17.06
C CYS A 182 -3.36 5.42 18.29
N ASP A 183 -4.68 5.33 18.21
CA ASP A 183 -5.53 4.59 19.16
C ASP A 183 -6.23 3.38 18.50
N LEU A 184 -6.20 3.34 17.16
CA LEU A 184 -6.62 2.20 16.35
C LEU A 184 -5.59 1.94 15.25
N PHE A 185 -5.12 0.69 15.15
CA PHE A 185 -4.20 0.24 14.10
C PHE A 185 -4.84 -0.91 13.31
N VAL A 186 -5.13 -0.68 12.05
CA VAL A 186 -5.80 -1.66 11.18
C VAL A 186 -4.82 -2.18 10.14
N ILE A 187 -4.69 -3.50 10.04
CA ILE A 187 -3.82 -4.17 9.07
C ILE A 187 -4.70 -4.83 8.02
N VAL A 188 -4.49 -4.49 6.75
CA VAL A 188 -5.36 -4.91 5.65
C VAL A 188 -4.56 -5.56 4.53
N GLY A 189 -4.78 -6.85 4.30
CA GLY A 189 -4.15 -7.57 3.20
C GLY A 189 -2.61 -7.54 3.20
N ALA A 190 -2.01 -7.34 4.37
CA ALA A 190 -0.56 -7.38 4.54
C ALA A 190 -0.15 -8.72 5.16
N VAL A 191 0.79 -9.42 4.53
CA VAL A 191 1.23 -10.75 4.96
C VAL A 191 2.74 -10.84 5.21
N GLY A 192 3.52 -9.92 4.68
CA GLY A 192 4.98 -9.94 4.74
C GLY A 192 5.54 -9.17 5.93
N ALA A 193 6.47 -9.79 6.65
CA ALA A 193 7.16 -9.21 7.79
C ALA A 193 8.53 -8.64 7.37
N ILE A 194 8.55 -7.46 6.74
CA ILE A 194 9.79 -6.76 6.37
C ILE A 194 9.97 -5.57 7.31
N GLU A 195 11.09 -5.57 8.04
CA GLU A 195 11.45 -4.46 8.92
C GLU A 195 11.78 -3.17 8.14
N PRO A 196 11.49 -1.98 8.69
CA PRO A 196 10.92 -1.72 10.04
C PRO A 196 9.37 -1.77 10.11
N VAL A 197 8.68 -1.98 9.00
CA VAL A 197 7.20 -1.95 8.94
C VAL A 197 6.58 -3.12 9.72
N ALA A 198 7.25 -4.26 9.75
CA ALA A 198 6.82 -5.44 10.50
C ALA A 198 6.65 -5.17 12.00
N SER A 199 7.40 -4.22 12.55
CA SER A 199 7.33 -3.83 13.97
C SER A 199 6.20 -2.86 14.29
N PHE A 200 5.53 -2.26 13.32
CA PHE A 200 4.50 -1.23 13.55
C PHE A 200 3.33 -1.70 14.42
N PRO A 201 2.76 -2.90 14.22
CA PRO A 201 1.68 -3.39 15.10
C PRO A 201 2.13 -3.51 16.56
N PHE A 202 3.38 -3.92 16.78
CA PHE A 202 3.94 -3.99 18.13
C PHE A 202 4.10 -2.61 18.77
N VAL A 203 4.58 -1.62 17.99
CA VAL A 203 4.68 -0.22 18.45
C VAL A 203 3.30 0.35 18.77
N ALA A 204 2.32 0.16 17.90
CA ALA A 204 0.94 0.61 18.10
C ALA A 204 0.34 0.02 19.41
N ARG A 205 0.49 -1.28 19.64
CA ARG A 205 0.03 -1.91 20.89
C ARG A 205 0.74 -1.39 22.13
N ARG A 206 2.04 -1.09 22.05
CA ARG A 206 2.79 -0.48 23.18
C ARG A 206 2.26 0.88 23.60
N VAL A 207 1.70 1.65 22.69
CA VAL A 207 1.07 2.95 23.01
C VAL A 207 -0.42 2.82 23.36
N GLY A 208 -0.95 1.59 23.44
CA GLY A 208 -2.32 1.27 23.85
C GLY A 208 -3.34 1.27 22.70
N ALA A 209 -2.90 1.32 21.46
CA ALA A 209 -3.80 1.20 20.32
C ALA A 209 -4.43 -0.20 20.25
N PHE A 210 -5.69 -0.26 19.81
CA PHE A 210 -6.35 -1.50 19.47
C PHE A 210 -5.90 -1.95 18.08
N ALA A 211 -5.42 -3.18 17.96
CA ALA A 211 -4.92 -3.74 16.71
C ALA A 211 -5.95 -4.67 16.07
N LEU A 212 -6.35 -4.38 14.82
CA LEU A 212 -7.28 -5.17 14.02
C LEU A 212 -6.59 -5.66 12.75
N THR A 213 -6.74 -6.93 12.41
CA THR A 213 -6.24 -7.50 11.14
C THR A 213 -7.40 -7.97 10.27
N ILE A 214 -7.38 -7.61 8.98
CA ILE A 214 -8.31 -8.06 7.94
C ILE A 214 -7.49 -8.78 6.88
N ALA A 215 -7.57 -10.10 6.85
CA ALA A 215 -6.87 -10.93 5.86
C ALA A 215 -7.57 -12.30 5.76
N PRO A 216 -7.66 -12.89 4.54
CA PRO A 216 -8.32 -14.19 4.35
C PRO A 216 -7.54 -15.35 4.99
N GLU A 217 -6.25 -15.17 5.21
CA GLU A 217 -5.34 -16.17 5.75
C GLU A 217 -4.57 -15.62 6.95
N ASP A 218 -4.17 -16.53 7.83
CA ASP A 218 -3.33 -16.19 8.97
C ASP A 218 -1.95 -15.67 8.51
N SER A 219 -1.46 -14.67 9.22
CA SER A 219 -0.17 -14.06 9.00
C SER A 219 0.53 -13.77 10.33
N VAL A 220 1.78 -13.33 10.27
CA VAL A 220 2.49 -12.85 11.47
C VAL A 220 1.73 -11.71 12.16
N TYR A 221 0.94 -10.95 11.41
CA TYR A 221 0.14 -9.86 11.94
C TYR A 221 -1.11 -10.35 12.68
N SER A 222 -1.66 -11.53 12.32
CA SER A 222 -2.77 -12.15 13.05
C SER A 222 -2.40 -12.45 14.50
N LEU A 223 -1.13 -12.82 14.73
CA LEU A 223 -0.61 -13.09 16.09
C LEU A 223 -0.43 -11.82 16.93
N MET A 224 -0.36 -10.66 16.30
CA MET A 224 -0.17 -9.36 16.96
C MET A 224 -1.48 -8.59 17.12
N ALA A 225 -2.56 -9.02 16.47
CA ALA A 225 -3.86 -8.36 16.51
C ALA A 225 -4.64 -8.68 17.79
N ASP A 226 -5.41 -7.71 18.28
CA ASP A 226 -6.40 -7.93 19.34
C ASP A 226 -7.67 -8.59 18.76
N TYR A 227 -7.92 -8.38 17.46
CA TYR A 227 -9.01 -9.02 16.73
C TYR A 227 -8.64 -9.29 15.28
N VAL A 228 -9.07 -10.42 14.73
CA VAL A 228 -8.84 -10.82 13.33
C VAL A 228 -10.18 -11.03 12.63
N ILE A 229 -10.33 -10.44 11.45
CA ILE A 229 -11.44 -10.71 10.54
C ILE A 229 -10.89 -11.56 9.38
N PRO A 230 -11.19 -12.88 9.34
CA PRO A 230 -10.66 -13.80 8.34
C PRO A 230 -11.45 -13.68 7.03
N ALA A 231 -11.26 -12.59 6.29
CA ALA A 231 -11.94 -12.32 5.03
C ALA A 231 -11.11 -11.39 4.14
N THR A 232 -11.49 -11.30 2.86
CA THR A 232 -10.84 -10.38 1.93
C THR A 232 -11.21 -8.93 2.24
N PRO A 233 -10.32 -7.96 1.99
CA PRO A 233 -10.57 -6.54 2.25
C PRO A 233 -11.86 -6.02 1.61
N GLY A 234 -12.12 -6.36 0.34
CA GLY A 234 -13.30 -5.91 -0.40
C GLY A 234 -14.62 -6.45 0.14
N ALA A 235 -14.59 -7.61 0.79
CA ALA A 235 -15.78 -8.17 1.44
C ALA A 235 -16.09 -7.51 2.79
N VAL A 236 -15.11 -6.88 3.44
CA VAL A 236 -15.22 -6.39 4.83
C VAL A 236 -15.26 -4.87 4.93
N LEU A 237 -14.35 -4.17 4.26
CA LEU A 237 -14.19 -2.73 4.44
C LEU A 237 -15.43 -1.90 4.11
N PRO A 238 -16.20 -2.18 3.04
CA PRO A 238 -17.46 -1.47 2.79
C PRO A 238 -18.49 -1.65 3.91
N ASP A 239 -18.59 -2.86 4.49
CA ASP A 239 -19.47 -3.11 5.63
C ASP A 239 -18.97 -2.41 6.90
N LEU A 240 -17.66 -2.37 7.10
CA LEU A 240 -17.02 -1.70 8.24
C LEU A 240 -17.29 -0.20 8.21
N VAL A 241 -17.20 0.45 7.04
CA VAL A 241 -17.60 1.86 6.85
C VAL A 241 -19.04 2.09 7.35
N ARG A 242 -19.98 1.27 6.89
CA ARG A 242 -21.40 1.38 7.31
C ARG A 242 -21.59 1.23 8.82
N LEU A 243 -20.89 0.28 9.43
CA LEU A 243 -20.96 0.04 10.88
C LEU A 243 -20.40 1.22 11.69
N VAL A 244 -19.32 1.84 11.21
CA VAL A 244 -18.66 2.97 11.90
C VAL A 244 -19.47 4.25 11.72
N ALA A 245 -19.96 4.52 10.51
CA ALA A 245 -20.80 5.69 10.20
C ALA A 245 -22.18 5.67 10.90
N GLY A 246 -22.58 4.52 11.43
CA GLY A 246 -23.88 4.39 12.09
C GLY A 246 -25.07 4.29 11.13
N GLU A 247 -24.82 4.09 9.84
CA GLU A 247 -25.84 3.92 8.82
C GLU A 247 -26.36 2.48 8.83
N VAL A 248 -27.50 2.30 9.49
CA VAL A 248 -28.31 1.09 9.35
C VAL A 248 -29.28 1.34 8.19
N GLY A 249 -28.93 0.86 7.01
CA GLY A 249 -29.84 0.77 5.87
C GLY A 249 -29.69 1.88 4.82
N ASP A 250 -29.45 1.41 3.62
CA ASP A 250 -29.66 2.09 2.34
C ASP A 250 -28.68 3.20 1.93
N LEU A 251 -27.56 2.83 1.34
CA LEU A 251 -26.77 3.73 0.50
C LEU A 251 -26.52 3.11 -0.88
N ARG A 252 -27.18 3.75 -1.88
CA ARG A 252 -26.91 3.74 -3.33
C ARG A 252 -27.24 2.46 -4.10
N ALA A 253 -28.52 2.26 -4.31
CA ALA A 253 -29.06 1.55 -5.48
C ALA A 253 -29.29 2.47 -6.69
N ASP A 254 -28.65 3.64 -6.77
CA ASP A 254 -28.85 4.57 -7.89
C ASP A 254 -27.51 5.18 -8.34
N ALA A 255 -26.76 4.42 -9.11
CA ALA A 255 -25.81 4.97 -10.11
C ALA A 255 -25.43 3.86 -11.10
N LEU A 256 -26.35 3.57 -12.03
CA LEU A 256 -26.05 3.02 -13.35
C LEU A 256 -26.13 4.13 -14.38
#